data_0d3bebef1d4c8aa0a34621b40b096764
#
_entry.id   0d3bebef1d4c8aa0a34621b40b096764
#
_cell.length_a   1.000
_cell.length_b   1.000
_cell.length_c   1.000
_cell.angle_alpha   90.00
_cell.angle_beta   90.00
_cell.angle_gamma   90.00
#
_symmetry.space_group_name_H-M   'P 1'
#
loop_
_entity.id
_entity.type
_entity.pdbx_description
1 polymer ?
#
loop_
_entity_poly.entity_id
_entity_poly.type
_entity_poly.pdbx_seq_one_letter_code
_entity_poly.pdbx_strand_id
1 'polypeptide(L)'
;MDKQAENYFSSNLKLLRKRRKRTQDDIAHALGMKRSTYSGYENAIAQPGMEALVQFSGYFGIAIDTLIKVDLARLGERELSQLERGYDVHINGSNLRVLATTVSADNEDNIELVPDKAQAGYRKGFADPEFIQVLPTFRLPFLSRQKKYRTFQISGDSMLPIPDGAWVTGEYVEDWNHIRDRHAYIVLTSDDGIVFKVAENRIREDGCLVLYSLNPLYEPFEVPVKDIREVWRFVHYISSEMPAGNVPRDEIGQAVAELRRDLSLIRSRILKLEL
;
A
#
# COMPACT_ATOMS: atom_id res chain seq x y z
N MET A 1 -26.62 15.75 3.14
CA MET A 1 -27.28 14.56 2.55
C MET A 1 -26.45 13.36 2.95
N ASP A 2 -26.93 12.61 3.93
CA ASP A 2 -26.26 11.40 4.39
C ASP A 2 -26.27 10.38 3.26
N LYS A 3 -25.07 10.00 2.76
CA LYS A 3 -24.93 8.81 1.93
C LYS A 3 -25.26 7.61 2.82
N GLN A 4 -26.46 7.05 2.66
CA GLN A 4 -26.77 5.73 3.19
C GLN A 4 -25.66 4.78 2.76
N ALA A 5 -25.01 4.13 3.73
CA ALA A 5 -23.99 3.13 3.44
C ALA A 5 -24.63 2.03 2.57
N GLU A 6 -24.14 1.87 1.35
CA GLU A 6 -24.61 0.84 0.44
C GLU A 6 -24.35 -0.54 1.07
N ASN A 7 -25.38 -1.36 1.17
CA ASN A 7 -25.31 -2.71 1.73
C ASN A 7 -25.43 -3.73 0.60
N TYR A 8 -24.33 -4.40 0.29
CA TYR A 8 -24.23 -5.39 -0.78
C TYR A 8 -24.47 -6.83 -0.32
N PHE A 9 -24.80 -7.06 0.96
CA PHE A 9 -24.90 -8.39 1.53
C PHE A 9 -25.79 -9.34 0.72
N SER A 10 -27.00 -8.93 0.39
CA SER A 10 -27.98 -9.76 -0.33
C SER A 10 -27.52 -10.11 -1.76
N SER A 11 -27.00 -9.13 -2.50
CA SER A 11 -26.45 -9.34 -3.85
C SER A 11 -25.23 -10.26 -3.82
N ASN A 12 -24.37 -10.10 -2.83
CA ASN A 12 -23.19 -10.92 -2.63
C ASN A 12 -23.53 -12.36 -2.28
N LEU A 13 -24.50 -12.60 -1.40
CA LEU A 13 -24.98 -13.97 -1.12
C LEU A 13 -25.45 -14.68 -2.39
N LYS A 14 -26.22 -13.99 -3.21
CA LYS A 14 -26.74 -14.53 -4.47
C LYS A 14 -25.63 -14.86 -5.46
N LEU A 15 -24.62 -13.99 -5.57
CA LEU A 15 -23.44 -14.18 -6.41
C LEU A 15 -22.64 -15.39 -5.93
N LEU A 16 -22.28 -15.45 -4.65
CA LEU A 16 -21.47 -16.53 -4.08
C LEU A 16 -22.16 -17.89 -4.16
N ARG A 17 -23.45 -17.93 -3.89
CA ARG A 17 -24.23 -19.16 -4.07
C ARG A 17 -24.17 -19.67 -5.51
N LYS A 18 -24.40 -18.79 -6.50
CA LYS A 18 -24.36 -19.15 -7.92
C LYS A 18 -22.97 -19.64 -8.33
N ARG A 19 -21.92 -18.99 -7.85
CA ARG A 19 -20.53 -19.41 -8.11
C ARG A 19 -20.26 -20.82 -7.60
N ARG A 20 -20.74 -21.16 -6.41
CA ARG A 20 -20.64 -22.51 -5.85
C ARG A 20 -21.60 -23.50 -6.47
N LYS A 21 -22.40 -23.09 -7.48
CA LYS A 21 -23.42 -23.93 -8.15
C LYS A 21 -24.37 -24.59 -7.15
N ARG A 22 -24.74 -23.87 -6.07
CA ARG A 22 -25.62 -24.36 -5.01
C ARG A 22 -27.01 -23.73 -5.13
N THR A 23 -28.03 -24.52 -4.71
CA THR A 23 -29.39 -24.00 -4.54
C THR A 23 -29.53 -23.23 -3.22
N GLN A 24 -30.61 -22.48 -3.05
CA GLN A 24 -30.92 -21.82 -1.77
C GLN A 24 -31.11 -22.85 -0.65
N ASP A 25 -31.65 -24.01 -0.99
CA ASP A 25 -31.88 -25.11 -0.04
C ASP A 25 -30.57 -25.73 0.43
N ASP A 26 -29.61 -25.95 -0.49
CA ASP A 26 -28.28 -26.48 -0.14
C ASP A 26 -27.55 -25.59 0.87
N ILE A 27 -27.58 -24.27 0.65
CA ILE A 27 -26.92 -23.33 1.56
C ILE A 27 -27.65 -23.26 2.90
N ALA A 28 -28.97 -23.18 2.88
CA ALA A 28 -29.78 -23.15 4.09
C ALA A 28 -29.54 -24.39 4.96
N HIS A 29 -29.52 -25.56 4.35
CA HIS A 29 -29.22 -26.83 5.03
C HIS A 29 -27.80 -26.84 5.63
N ALA A 30 -26.79 -26.40 4.85
CA ALA A 30 -25.40 -26.33 5.29
C ALA A 30 -25.20 -25.38 6.51
N LEU A 31 -26.01 -24.34 6.60
CA LEU A 31 -25.98 -23.36 7.68
C LEU A 31 -26.99 -23.64 8.82
N GLY A 32 -27.69 -24.76 8.75
CA GLY A 32 -28.69 -25.12 9.78
C GLY A 32 -29.90 -24.18 9.86
N MET A 33 -30.24 -23.48 8.78
CA MET A 33 -31.37 -22.55 8.74
C MET A 33 -32.47 -23.01 7.78
N LYS A 34 -33.66 -22.42 7.91
CA LYS A 34 -34.76 -22.70 6.97
C LYS A 34 -34.49 -22.03 5.63
N ARG A 35 -34.85 -22.69 4.51
CA ARG A 35 -34.75 -22.13 3.15
C ARG A 35 -35.43 -20.76 3.05
N SER A 36 -36.60 -20.58 3.70
CA SER A 36 -37.31 -19.30 3.69
C SER A 36 -36.51 -18.18 4.34
N THR A 37 -35.77 -18.47 5.42
CA THR A 37 -34.87 -17.52 6.10
C THR A 37 -33.72 -17.11 5.18
N TYR A 38 -33.03 -18.09 4.57
CA TYR A 38 -31.98 -17.81 3.60
C TYR A 38 -32.48 -16.97 2.40
N SER A 39 -33.65 -17.37 1.85
CA SER A 39 -34.28 -16.64 0.75
C SER A 39 -34.63 -15.20 1.15
N GLY A 40 -35.06 -14.98 2.38
CA GLY A 40 -35.32 -13.65 2.92
C GLY A 40 -34.07 -12.77 2.92
N TYR A 41 -32.92 -13.31 3.28
CA TYR A 41 -31.63 -12.61 3.27
C TYR A 41 -31.16 -12.34 1.83
N GLU A 42 -31.22 -13.34 0.94
CA GLU A 42 -30.77 -13.20 -0.45
C GLU A 42 -31.62 -12.19 -1.26
N ASN A 43 -32.91 -12.04 -0.91
CA ASN A 43 -33.83 -11.11 -1.58
C ASN A 43 -33.99 -9.76 -0.84
N ALA A 44 -33.15 -9.49 0.15
CA ALA A 44 -33.18 -8.25 0.96
C ALA A 44 -34.53 -8.00 1.69
N ILE A 45 -35.31 -9.06 1.94
CA ILE A 45 -36.60 -9.00 2.68
C ILE A 45 -36.35 -8.97 4.19
N ALA A 46 -35.27 -9.63 4.64
CA ALA A 46 -34.86 -9.69 6.03
C ALA A 46 -33.38 -9.32 6.18
N GLN A 47 -33.02 -8.73 7.31
CA GLN A 47 -31.62 -8.46 7.66
C GLN A 47 -31.08 -9.58 8.56
N PRO A 48 -29.83 -10.07 8.33
CA PRO A 48 -29.25 -11.07 9.18
C PRO A 48 -28.83 -10.46 10.53
N GLY A 49 -29.02 -11.22 11.60
CA GLY A 49 -28.41 -10.93 12.87
C GLY A 49 -26.90 -11.25 12.86
N MET A 50 -26.20 -10.83 13.91
CA MET A 50 -24.74 -11.03 14.03
C MET A 50 -24.33 -12.50 13.89
N GLU A 51 -25.10 -13.40 14.51
CA GLU A 51 -24.83 -14.85 14.45
C GLU A 51 -24.91 -15.40 13.01
N ALA A 52 -25.92 -14.98 12.25
CA ALA A 52 -26.05 -15.34 10.86
C ALA A 52 -24.91 -14.79 10.00
N LEU A 53 -24.45 -13.56 10.26
CA LEU A 53 -23.30 -12.97 9.57
C LEU A 53 -22.02 -13.77 9.80
N VAL A 54 -21.78 -14.21 11.04
CA VAL A 54 -20.62 -15.07 11.37
C VAL A 54 -20.73 -16.41 10.64
N GLN A 55 -21.91 -17.02 10.59
CA GLN A 55 -22.14 -18.28 9.85
C GLN A 55 -21.88 -18.12 8.35
N PHE A 56 -22.36 -17.04 7.73
CA PHE A 56 -22.12 -16.75 6.31
C PHE A 56 -20.63 -16.51 6.02
N SER A 57 -19.98 -15.73 6.88
CA SER A 57 -18.54 -15.47 6.78
C SER A 57 -17.73 -16.78 6.83
N GLY A 58 -18.00 -17.63 7.81
CA GLY A 58 -17.35 -18.93 7.95
C GLY A 58 -17.63 -19.88 6.77
N TYR A 59 -18.89 -19.90 6.29
CA TYR A 59 -19.27 -20.78 5.18
C TYR A 59 -18.63 -20.36 3.84
N PHE A 60 -18.63 -19.06 3.55
CA PHE A 60 -18.08 -18.57 2.29
C PHE A 60 -16.57 -18.31 2.34
N GLY A 61 -15.97 -18.23 3.53
CA GLY A 61 -14.56 -17.88 3.71
C GLY A 61 -14.27 -16.41 3.44
N ILE A 62 -15.28 -15.53 3.61
CA ILE A 62 -15.18 -14.10 3.29
C ILE A 62 -15.51 -13.29 4.55
N ALA A 63 -14.70 -12.26 4.83
CA ALA A 63 -14.91 -11.39 5.98
C ALA A 63 -16.30 -10.73 5.97
N ILE A 64 -16.93 -10.57 7.17
CA ILE A 64 -18.27 -9.96 7.31
C ILE A 64 -18.30 -8.58 6.68
N ASP A 65 -17.28 -7.77 6.92
CA ASP A 65 -17.16 -6.42 6.38
C ASP A 65 -17.18 -6.41 4.84
N THR A 66 -16.44 -7.32 4.23
CA THR A 66 -16.42 -7.53 2.76
C THR A 66 -17.79 -7.95 2.24
N LEU A 67 -18.47 -8.87 2.94
CA LEU A 67 -19.82 -9.30 2.55
C LEU A 67 -20.84 -8.16 2.54
N ILE A 68 -20.68 -7.17 3.43
CA ILE A 68 -21.62 -6.08 3.61
C ILE A 68 -21.29 -4.86 2.74
N LYS A 69 -20.02 -4.44 2.72
CA LYS A 69 -19.60 -3.14 2.17
C LYS A 69 -19.11 -3.20 0.73
N VAL A 70 -18.78 -4.38 0.23
CA VAL A 70 -18.14 -4.56 -1.06
C VAL A 70 -19.09 -5.14 -2.06
N ASP A 71 -19.20 -4.53 -3.25
CA ASP A 71 -19.90 -5.10 -4.40
C ASP A 71 -19.02 -6.16 -5.08
N LEU A 72 -19.18 -7.43 -4.66
CA LEU A 72 -18.41 -8.55 -5.21
C LEU A 72 -18.64 -8.77 -6.71
N ALA A 73 -19.75 -8.25 -7.26
CA ALA A 73 -20.02 -8.37 -8.69
C ALA A 73 -19.08 -7.53 -9.57
N ARG A 74 -18.40 -6.54 -8.98
CA ARG A 74 -17.40 -5.70 -9.66
C ARG A 74 -16.01 -6.30 -9.69
N LEU A 75 -15.79 -7.39 -8.94
CA LEU A 75 -14.50 -8.07 -8.88
C LEU A 75 -14.31 -9.03 -10.05
N GLY A 76 -13.06 -9.13 -10.52
CA GLY A 76 -12.66 -10.12 -11.50
C GLY A 76 -12.66 -11.56 -10.94
N GLU A 77 -12.71 -12.55 -11.83
CA GLU A 77 -12.72 -13.96 -11.47
C GLU A 77 -11.51 -14.37 -10.58
N ARG A 78 -10.34 -13.79 -10.85
CA ARG A 78 -9.12 -14.04 -10.08
C ARG A 78 -9.24 -13.50 -8.66
N GLU A 79 -9.76 -12.29 -8.51
CA GLU A 79 -9.95 -11.63 -7.22
C GLU A 79 -10.99 -12.38 -6.35
N LEU A 80 -12.12 -12.77 -6.96
CA LEU A 80 -13.12 -13.57 -6.27
C LEU A 80 -12.59 -14.93 -5.81
N SER A 81 -11.78 -15.60 -6.64
CA SER A 81 -11.14 -16.86 -6.27
C SER A 81 -10.12 -16.71 -5.13
N GLN A 82 -9.43 -15.59 -5.06
CA GLN A 82 -8.51 -15.27 -3.97
C GLN A 82 -9.28 -15.03 -2.66
N LEU A 83 -10.36 -14.24 -2.71
CA LEU A 83 -11.24 -14.02 -1.54
C LEU A 83 -11.80 -15.34 -0.98
N GLU A 84 -12.28 -16.25 -1.85
CA GLU A 84 -12.85 -17.53 -1.45
C GLU A 84 -11.80 -18.48 -0.82
N ARG A 85 -10.50 -18.25 -1.06
CA ARG A 85 -9.39 -18.97 -0.43
C ARG A 85 -8.90 -18.32 0.86
N GLY A 86 -9.56 -17.25 1.31
CA GLY A 86 -9.17 -16.50 2.50
C GLY A 86 -8.02 -15.51 2.27
N TYR A 87 -7.65 -15.27 1.01
CA TYR A 87 -6.70 -14.20 0.68
C TYR A 87 -7.43 -12.87 0.62
N ASP A 88 -6.84 -11.85 1.22
CA ASP A 88 -7.36 -10.50 1.11
C ASP A 88 -7.11 -9.96 -0.30
N VAL A 89 -8.19 -9.64 -0.98
CA VAL A 89 -8.15 -9.04 -2.31
C VAL A 89 -8.28 -7.54 -2.18
N HIS A 90 -7.40 -6.82 -2.86
CA HIS A 90 -7.51 -5.38 -2.97
C HIS A 90 -8.77 -5.01 -3.77
N ILE A 91 -9.80 -4.55 -3.07
CA ILE A 91 -11.09 -4.21 -3.66
C ILE A 91 -11.09 -2.72 -3.97
N ASN A 92 -11.09 -2.38 -5.26
CA ASN A 92 -11.22 -1.01 -5.73
C ASN A 92 -12.53 -0.40 -5.19
N GLY A 93 -12.40 0.62 -4.34
CA GLY A 93 -13.52 1.37 -3.78
C GLY A 93 -13.88 1.07 -2.32
N SER A 94 -13.32 0.04 -1.69
CA SER A 94 -13.38 -0.10 -0.24
C SER A 94 -12.10 0.49 0.39
N ASN A 95 -12.24 1.27 1.44
CA ASN A 95 -11.10 1.78 2.22
C ASN A 95 -10.47 0.67 3.10
N LEU A 96 -10.92 -0.57 2.97
CA LEU A 96 -10.42 -1.69 3.74
C LEU A 96 -9.25 -2.34 2.99
N ARG A 97 -8.05 -2.18 3.52
CA ARG A 97 -6.85 -2.87 3.09
C ARG A 97 -6.40 -3.77 4.22
N VAL A 98 -6.35 -5.06 3.99
CA VAL A 98 -5.83 -5.99 4.99
C VAL A 98 -4.34 -6.16 4.76
N LEU A 99 -3.59 -5.84 5.79
CA LEU A 99 -2.15 -6.00 5.84
C LEU A 99 -1.84 -7.34 6.53
N ALA A 100 -1.18 -8.25 5.82
CA ALA A 100 -0.61 -9.43 6.45
C ALA A 100 0.55 -9.02 7.36
N THR A 101 0.49 -9.38 8.63
CA THR A 101 1.54 -9.08 9.62
C THR A 101 1.86 -10.34 10.44
N THR A 102 3.05 -10.35 11.02
CA THR A 102 3.45 -11.39 11.98
C THR A 102 3.31 -10.88 13.41
N VAL A 103 2.91 -11.78 14.30
CA VAL A 103 2.87 -11.49 15.74
C VAL A 103 3.88 -12.37 16.46
N SER A 104 4.43 -11.86 17.53
CA SER A 104 5.33 -12.62 18.40
C SER A 104 4.56 -13.51 19.39
N ALA A 105 5.30 -14.33 20.14
CA ALA A 105 4.73 -15.13 21.22
C ALA A 105 4.00 -14.29 22.29
N ASP A 106 4.37 -13.04 22.46
CA ASP A 106 3.74 -12.09 23.38
C ASP A 106 2.54 -11.35 22.77
N ASN A 107 2.05 -11.79 21.59
CA ASN A 107 0.97 -11.17 20.82
C ASN A 107 1.24 -9.70 20.43
N GLU A 108 2.51 -9.34 20.26
CA GLU A 108 2.94 -8.03 19.77
C GLU A 108 3.32 -8.13 18.29
N ASP A 109 2.99 -7.08 17.51
CA ASP A 109 3.37 -7.01 16.10
C ASP A 109 4.89 -6.97 15.93
N ASN A 110 5.39 -7.76 15.01
CA ASN A 110 6.76 -7.72 14.56
C ASN A 110 6.93 -6.68 13.45
N ILE A 111 8.16 -6.29 13.20
CA ILE A 111 8.55 -5.51 12.02
C ILE A 111 9.23 -6.49 11.06
N GLU A 112 8.57 -6.80 9.95
CA GLU A 112 9.14 -7.68 8.93
C GLU A 112 10.21 -6.92 8.13
N LEU A 113 11.30 -7.64 7.83
CA LEU A 113 12.37 -7.17 6.94
C LEU A 113 12.15 -7.72 5.54
N VAL A 114 12.05 -6.84 4.56
CA VAL A 114 11.97 -7.18 3.15
C VAL A 114 13.31 -6.88 2.49
N PRO A 115 14.23 -7.87 2.42
CA PRO A 115 15.52 -7.69 1.77
C PRO A 115 15.33 -7.54 0.25
N ASP A 116 16.29 -6.95 -0.43
CA ASP A 116 16.28 -6.73 -1.86
C ASP A 116 15.99 -8.02 -2.65
N LYS A 117 16.60 -9.13 -2.26
CA LYS A 117 16.36 -10.47 -2.86
C LYS A 117 14.91 -10.98 -2.69
N ALA A 118 14.19 -10.51 -1.69
CA ALA A 118 12.81 -10.91 -1.44
C ALA A 118 11.79 -9.99 -2.14
N GLN A 119 12.20 -8.83 -2.67
CA GLN A 119 11.29 -7.84 -3.24
C GLN A 119 10.45 -8.38 -4.41
N ALA A 120 11.04 -9.20 -5.28
CA ALA A 120 10.30 -9.82 -6.38
C ALA A 120 9.22 -10.79 -5.88
N GLY A 121 9.49 -11.53 -4.80
CA GLY A 121 8.53 -12.39 -4.11
C GLY A 121 7.48 -11.55 -3.36
N TYR A 122 7.91 -10.51 -2.64
CA TYR A 122 7.05 -9.61 -1.92
C TYR A 122 6.01 -8.93 -2.84
N ARG A 123 6.41 -8.46 -4.01
CA ARG A 123 5.50 -7.87 -5.00
C ARG A 123 4.34 -8.81 -5.41
N LYS A 124 4.56 -10.12 -5.35
CA LYS A 124 3.55 -11.14 -5.68
C LYS A 124 2.79 -11.63 -4.44
N GLY A 125 3.45 -11.65 -3.28
CA GLY A 125 2.97 -12.26 -2.03
C GLY A 125 2.82 -11.26 -0.88
N PHE A 126 2.72 -9.94 -1.14
CA PHE A 126 2.60 -8.92 -0.08
C PHE A 126 1.37 -9.11 0.82
N ALA A 127 0.29 -9.70 0.28
CA ALA A 127 -0.93 -10.04 1.01
C ALA A 127 -1.01 -11.54 1.38
N ASP A 128 0.05 -12.31 1.14
CA ASP A 128 0.10 -13.74 1.46
C ASP A 128 0.72 -13.92 2.86
N PRO A 129 -0.08 -14.35 3.86
CA PRO A 129 0.42 -14.58 5.21
C PRO A 129 1.56 -15.61 5.28
N GLU A 130 1.55 -16.64 4.44
CA GLU A 130 2.60 -17.67 4.43
C GLU A 130 3.94 -17.07 3.96
N PHE A 131 3.90 -16.20 2.95
CA PHE A 131 5.10 -15.49 2.50
C PHE A 131 5.61 -14.50 3.56
N ILE A 132 4.72 -13.75 4.20
CA ILE A 132 5.09 -12.77 5.23
C ILE A 132 5.67 -13.44 6.47
N GLN A 133 5.15 -14.62 6.87
CA GLN A 133 5.65 -15.36 8.04
C GLN A 133 7.09 -15.83 7.93
N VAL A 134 7.59 -16.03 6.72
CA VAL A 134 8.99 -16.48 6.51
C VAL A 134 9.99 -15.33 6.41
N LEU A 135 9.52 -14.09 6.39
CA LEU A 135 10.40 -12.93 6.42
C LEU A 135 11.11 -12.79 7.77
N PRO A 136 12.39 -12.38 7.80
CA PRO A 136 13.06 -12.05 9.03
C PRO A 136 12.31 -10.92 9.76
N THR A 137 12.28 -10.97 11.09
CA THR A 137 11.60 -9.99 11.92
C THR A 137 12.53 -9.39 12.96
N PHE A 138 12.25 -8.17 13.38
CA PHE A 138 12.92 -7.49 14.48
C PHE A 138 11.97 -6.56 15.23
N ARG A 139 12.45 -5.92 16.27
CA ARG A 139 11.68 -4.96 17.07
C ARG A 139 12.49 -3.72 17.36
N LEU A 140 11.82 -2.58 17.42
CA LEU A 140 12.39 -1.31 17.82
C LEU A 140 11.58 -0.75 19.00
N PRO A 141 12.19 -0.60 20.19
CA PRO A 141 11.47 -0.28 21.41
C PRO A 141 10.88 1.13 21.43
N PHE A 142 11.32 2.01 20.56
CA PHE A 142 10.86 3.40 20.45
C PHE A 142 9.70 3.60 19.45
N LEU A 143 9.26 2.55 18.77
CA LEU A 143 8.11 2.62 17.89
C LEU A 143 6.80 2.32 18.62
N SER A 144 5.72 2.95 18.15
CA SER A 144 4.39 2.75 18.74
C SER A 144 3.88 1.34 18.47
N ARG A 145 3.39 0.65 19.51
CA ARG A 145 2.78 -0.68 19.39
C ARG A 145 1.39 -0.68 18.75
N GLN A 146 0.80 0.52 18.57
CA GLN A 146 -0.54 0.67 17.98
C GLN A 146 -0.51 0.83 16.47
N LYS A 147 0.67 0.87 15.87
CA LYS A 147 0.88 1.10 14.45
C LYS A 147 1.62 -0.06 13.82
N LYS A 148 1.39 -0.27 12.54
CA LYS A 148 2.05 -1.31 11.76
C LYS A 148 3.27 -0.74 11.05
N TYR A 149 4.38 -1.46 11.12
CA TYR A 149 5.65 -1.07 10.50
C TYR A 149 6.19 -2.21 9.65
N ARG A 150 6.93 -1.84 8.63
CA ARG A 150 7.71 -2.77 7.80
C ARG A 150 8.98 -2.10 7.33
N THR A 151 10.04 -2.87 7.18
CA THR A 151 11.35 -2.34 6.79
C THR A 151 11.76 -2.96 5.47
N PHE A 152 12.14 -2.11 4.53
CA PHE A 152 12.51 -2.47 3.17
C PHE A 152 13.95 -2.10 2.93
N GLN A 153 14.72 -2.99 2.33
CA GLN A 153 16.03 -2.65 1.82
C GLN A 153 15.85 -1.88 0.51
N ILE A 154 16.41 -0.68 0.42
CA ILE A 154 16.33 0.12 -0.80
C ILE A 154 17.61 -0.05 -1.62
N SER A 155 17.48 0.13 -2.93
CA SER A 155 18.59 0.09 -3.88
C SER A 155 18.63 1.33 -4.75
N GLY A 156 19.83 1.72 -5.19
CA GLY A 156 20.08 2.86 -6.04
C GLY A 156 20.29 4.18 -5.27
N ASP A 157 20.52 5.24 -6.04
CA ASP A 157 20.95 6.56 -5.55
C ASP A 157 19.87 7.65 -5.71
N SER A 158 18.66 7.26 -6.05
CA SER A 158 17.55 8.20 -6.32
C SER A 158 17.11 8.99 -5.08
N MET A 159 17.41 8.51 -3.90
CA MET A 159 17.02 9.13 -2.63
C MET A 159 18.23 9.59 -1.79
N LEU A 160 19.36 9.92 -2.42
CA LEU A 160 20.47 10.55 -1.73
C LEU A 160 20.00 11.77 -0.92
N PRO A 161 20.49 11.98 0.32
CA PRO A 161 21.68 11.36 0.93
C PRO A 161 21.45 10.01 1.62
N ILE A 162 20.28 9.37 1.51
CA ILE A 162 20.08 8.02 2.03
C ILE A 162 20.85 7.05 1.14
N PRO A 163 21.82 6.29 1.71
CA PRO A 163 22.73 5.45 0.93
C PRO A 163 22.03 4.27 0.26
N ASP A 164 22.62 3.78 -0.81
CA ASP A 164 22.26 2.49 -1.42
C ASP A 164 22.38 1.35 -0.40
N GLY A 165 21.48 0.37 -0.47
CA GLY A 165 21.44 -0.75 0.47
C GLY A 165 20.90 -0.41 1.87
N ALA A 166 20.51 0.84 2.15
CA ALA A 166 19.93 1.23 3.42
C ALA A 166 18.60 0.51 3.68
N TRP A 167 18.32 0.24 4.96
CA TRP A 167 17.04 -0.30 5.42
C TRP A 167 16.11 0.83 5.82
N VAL A 168 15.00 0.98 5.13
CA VAL A 168 14.02 2.05 5.36
C VAL A 168 12.79 1.47 6.02
N THR A 169 12.44 1.97 7.20
CA THR A 169 11.23 1.58 7.92
C THR A 169 10.10 2.55 7.61
N GLY A 170 8.98 1.99 7.21
CA GLY A 170 7.73 2.69 6.97
C GLY A 170 6.63 2.30 7.94
N GLU A 171 5.77 3.25 8.26
CA GLU A 171 4.50 3.08 8.95
C GLU A 171 3.40 2.90 7.90
N TYR A 172 2.56 1.88 8.04
CA TYR A 172 1.48 1.59 7.10
C TYR A 172 0.46 2.73 7.02
N VAL A 173 0.09 3.09 5.81
CA VAL A 173 -0.92 4.12 5.53
C VAL A 173 -2.21 3.45 5.08
N GLU A 174 -3.19 3.41 5.97
CA GLU A 174 -4.51 2.80 5.69
C GLU A 174 -5.33 3.64 4.72
N ASP A 175 -5.40 4.95 4.93
CA ASP A 175 -6.13 5.89 4.08
C ASP A 175 -5.19 6.78 3.28
N TRP A 176 -5.12 6.53 1.98
CA TRP A 176 -4.23 7.25 1.06
C TRP A 176 -4.66 8.70 0.80
N ASN A 177 -5.90 9.08 1.15
CA ASN A 177 -6.31 10.49 1.13
C ASN A 177 -5.56 11.34 2.17
N HIS A 178 -4.95 10.70 3.17
CA HIS A 178 -4.15 11.34 4.20
C HIS A 178 -2.64 11.32 3.92
N ILE A 179 -2.23 10.91 2.72
CA ILE A 179 -0.84 11.07 2.26
C ILE A 179 -0.54 12.56 2.19
N ARG A 180 0.53 12.98 2.86
CA ARG A 180 0.96 14.37 2.94
C ARG A 180 1.98 14.67 1.86
N ASP A 181 1.80 15.79 1.17
CA ASP A 181 2.74 16.25 0.16
C ASP A 181 4.13 16.50 0.74
N ARG A 182 5.14 16.30 -0.09
CA ARG A 182 6.55 16.52 0.25
C ARG A 182 7.08 15.68 1.42
N HIS A 183 6.41 14.57 1.74
CA HIS A 183 6.90 13.58 2.68
C HIS A 183 7.36 12.33 1.93
N ALA A 184 8.33 11.63 2.50
CA ALA A 184 8.85 10.40 1.90
C ALA A 184 7.97 9.20 2.26
N TYR A 185 7.77 8.34 1.26
CA TYR A 185 6.98 7.11 1.36
C TYR A 185 7.67 5.97 0.62
N ILE A 186 7.47 4.77 1.13
CA ILE A 186 7.72 3.55 0.37
C ILE A 186 6.38 3.17 -0.25
N VAL A 187 6.35 3.03 -1.57
CA VAL A 187 5.15 2.69 -2.33
C VAL A 187 5.38 1.37 -3.04
N LEU A 188 4.51 0.40 -2.80
CA LEU A 188 4.49 -0.85 -3.55
C LEU A 188 3.56 -0.67 -4.74
N THR A 189 4.09 -0.82 -5.93
CA THR A 189 3.35 -0.72 -7.19
C THR A 189 3.28 -2.06 -7.89
N SER A 190 2.32 -2.20 -8.84
CA SER A 190 2.21 -3.41 -9.66
C SER A 190 3.38 -3.57 -10.62
N ASP A 191 3.85 -2.46 -11.18
CA ASP A 191 4.79 -2.45 -12.30
C ASP A 191 6.24 -2.19 -11.85
N ASP A 192 6.46 -1.13 -11.07
CA ASP A 192 7.81 -0.72 -10.65
C ASP A 192 8.30 -1.44 -9.39
N GLY A 193 7.42 -2.19 -8.71
CA GLY A 193 7.75 -2.89 -7.47
C GLY A 193 7.76 -1.96 -6.26
N ILE A 194 8.80 -2.07 -5.42
CA ILE A 194 8.97 -1.24 -4.23
C ILE A 194 9.77 -0.01 -4.60
N VAL A 195 9.19 1.17 -4.46
CA VAL A 195 9.85 2.44 -4.70
C VAL A 195 9.85 3.30 -3.44
N PHE A 196 10.98 3.93 -3.13
CA PHE A 196 11.10 4.89 -2.05
C PHE A 196 11.24 6.28 -2.63
N LYS A 197 10.26 7.16 -2.41
CA LYS A 197 10.14 8.48 -3.06
C LYS A 197 9.47 9.50 -2.14
N VAL A 198 9.58 10.77 -2.50
CA VAL A 198 8.77 11.85 -1.93
C VAL A 198 7.47 11.93 -2.73
N ALA A 199 6.33 11.93 -2.05
CA ALA A 199 5.02 11.91 -2.71
C ALA A 199 4.36 13.28 -2.73
N GLU A 200 3.59 13.52 -3.80
CA GLU A 200 2.56 14.55 -3.91
C GLU A 200 1.22 13.84 -4.16
N ASN A 201 0.22 14.18 -3.37
CA ASN A 201 -1.06 13.48 -3.37
C ASN A 201 -2.06 14.15 -4.33
N ARG A 202 -2.23 13.58 -5.50
CA ARG A 202 -3.26 13.99 -6.48
C ARG A 202 -4.39 12.96 -6.62
N ILE A 203 -4.59 12.14 -5.60
CA ILE A 203 -5.60 11.06 -5.67
C ILE A 203 -7.00 11.60 -5.91
N ARG A 204 -7.37 12.73 -5.29
CA ARG A 204 -8.70 13.32 -5.41
C ARG A 204 -8.89 14.08 -6.72
N GLU A 205 -7.83 14.60 -7.30
CA GLU A 205 -7.82 15.45 -8.48
C GLU A 205 -7.66 14.60 -9.75
N ASP A 206 -6.58 13.83 -9.78
CA ASP A 206 -6.14 13.11 -10.98
C ASP A 206 -6.16 11.58 -10.80
N GLY A 207 -6.49 11.06 -9.62
CA GLY A 207 -6.49 9.63 -9.32
C GLY A 207 -5.09 9.00 -9.28
N CYS A 208 -4.04 9.79 -8.98
CA CYS A 208 -2.65 9.35 -8.95
C CYS A 208 -1.87 9.91 -7.75
N LEU A 209 -0.71 9.31 -7.49
CA LEU A 209 0.39 9.91 -6.72
C LEU A 209 1.48 10.35 -7.68
N VAL A 210 2.04 11.54 -7.49
CA VAL A 210 3.25 11.95 -8.18
C VAL A 210 4.43 11.69 -7.26
N LEU A 211 5.41 10.94 -7.75
CA LEU A 211 6.56 10.49 -6.99
C LEU A 211 7.84 11.19 -7.46
N TYR A 212 8.53 11.81 -6.51
CA TYR A 212 9.76 12.59 -6.74
C TYR A 212 10.95 11.89 -6.09
N SER A 213 12.08 11.93 -6.76
CA SER A 213 13.38 11.57 -6.18
C SER A 213 13.98 12.77 -5.43
N LEU A 214 14.77 12.50 -4.39
CA LEU A 214 15.60 13.55 -3.78
C LEU A 214 16.80 13.91 -4.67
N ASN A 215 17.29 12.94 -5.44
CA ASN A 215 18.31 13.18 -6.44
C ASN A 215 17.67 13.80 -7.70
N PRO A 216 18.06 15.05 -8.07
CA PRO A 216 17.44 15.77 -9.18
C PRO A 216 17.76 15.21 -10.57
N LEU A 217 18.60 14.20 -10.66
CA LEU A 217 18.88 13.50 -11.93
C LEU A 217 17.73 12.59 -12.36
N TYR A 218 16.79 12.31 -11.46
CA TYR A 218 15.63 11.46 -11.71
C TYR A 218 14.38 12.30 -11.87
N GLU A 219 13.75 12.18 -13.03
CA GLU A 219 12.48 12.86 -13.31
C GLU A 219 11.34 12.31 -12.44
N PRO A 220 10.38 13.16 -12.03
CA PRO A 220 9.16 12.71 -11.36
C PRO A 220 8.32 11.82 -12.29
N PHE A 221 7.55 10.92 -11.68
CA PHE A 221 6.60 10.09 -12.42
C PHE A 221 5.28 9.91 -11.65
N GLU A 222 4.22 9.63 -12.41
CA GLU A 222 2.87 9.44 -11.86
C GLU A 222 2.58 7.95 -11.69
N VAL A 223 1.96 7.61 -10.55
CA VAL A 223 1.48 6.26 -10.27
C VAL A 223 -0.03 6.31 -10.06
N PRO A 224 -0.82 5.75 -10.99
CA PRO A 224 -2.25 5.64 -10.82
C PRO A 224 -2.64 4.84 -9.57
N VAL A 225 -3.67 5.27 -8.86
CA VAL A 225 -4.14 4.59 -7.62
C VAL A 225 -4.40 3.10 -7.83
N LYS A 226 -4.91 2.70 -9.01
CA LYS A 226 -5.16 1.29 -9.36
C LYS A 226 -3.91 0.42 -9.35
N ASP A 227 -2.74 1.01 -9.58
CA ASP A 227 -1.45 0.32 -9.65
C ASP A 227 -0.70 0.32 -8.31
N ILE A 228 -1.20 1.08 -7.32
CA ILE A 228 -0.67 1.10 -5.96
C ILE A 228 -1.24 -0.09 -5.17
N ARG A 229 -0.39 -0.79 -4.44
CA ARG A 229 -0.73 -1.93 -3.57
C ARG A 229 -0.64 -1.57 -2.09
N GLU A 230 0.49 -1.00 -1.69
CA GLU A 230 0.75 -0.56 -0.32
C GLU A 230 1.45 0.79 -0.32
N VAL A 231 1.19 1.57 0.72
CA VAL A 231 1.89 2.83 0.98
C VAL A 231 2.35 2.82 2.43
N TRP A 232 3.63 3.12 2.63
CA TRP A 232 4.26 3.15 3.94
C TRP A 232 4.92 4.52 4.12
N ARG A 233 4.51 5.25 5.15
CA ARG A 233 5.10 6.54 5.48
C ARG A 233 6.48 6.34 6.08
N PHE A 234 7.49 7.00 5.57
CA PHE A 234 8.84 6.99 6.11
C PHE A 234 8.87 7.35 7.60
N VAL A 235 9.60 6.58 8.38
CA VAL A 235 9.82 6.80 9.83
C VAL A 235 11.30 7.04 10.10
N HIS A 236 12.17 6.11 9.73
CA HIS A 236 13.61 6.20 9.85
C HIS A 236 14.29 5.25 8.87
N TYR A 237 15.60 5.36 8.77
CA TYR A 237 16.42 4.38 8.06
C TYR A 237 17.59 3.93 8.90
N ILE A 238 18.12 2.75 8.57
CA ILE A 238 19.32 2.15 9.16
C ILE A 238 20.31 1.92 8.02
N SER A 239 21.52 2.38 8.16
CA SER A 239 22.58 2.17 7.17
C SER A 239 23.89 1.86 7.87
N SER A 240 24.70 1.00 7.25
CA SER A 240 26.10 0.79 7.62
C SER A 240 27.02 1.89 7.07
N GLU A 241 26.52 2.67 6.11
CA GLU A 241 27.26 3.78 5.51
C GLU A 241 26.81 5.12 6.09
N MET A 242 27.78 5.97 6.38
CA MET A 242 27.50 7.35 6.76
C MET A 242 27.15 8.12 5.49
N PRO A 243 26.04 8.89 5.45
CA PRO A 243 25.76 9.76 4.32
C PRO A 243 26.97 10.67 4.07
N ALA A 244 27.32 10.82 2.79
CA ALA A 244 28.38 11.78 2.43
C ALA A 244 28.00 13.16 2.99
N GLY A 245 28.94 13.78 3.71
CA GLY A 245 28.73 15.11 4.27
C GLY A 245 28.31 16.07 3.15
N ASN A 246 27.24 16.80 3.36
CA ASN A 246 26.89 17.88 2.45
C ASN A 246 28.07 18.83 2.39
N VAL A 247 28.59 19.11 1.19
CA VAL A 247 29.51 20.22 0.99
C VAL A 247 28.80 21.45 1.56
N PRO A 248 29.42 22.20 2.49
CA PRO A 248 28.76 23.32 3.12
C PRO A 248 28.15 24.25 2.06
N ARG A 249 26.90 24.67 2.25
CA ARG A 249 26.21 25.55 1.28
C ARG A 249 27.03 26.79 0.93
N ASP A 250 27.84 27.22 1.88
CA ASP A 250 28.76 28.37 1.71
C ASP A 250 29.88 28.09 0.71
N GLU A 251 30.44 26.87 0.66
CA GLU A 251 31.47 26.50 -0.30
C GLU A 251 30.89 26.36 -1.72
N ILE A 252 29.68 25.79 -1.86
CA ILE A 252 28.98 25.75 -3.15
C ILE A 252 28.62 27.18 -3.60
N GLY A 253 28.15 28.01 -2.69
CA GLY A 253 27.83 29.42 -2.94
C GLY A 253 29.04 30.22 -3.41
N GLN A 254 30.21 29.99 -2.78
CA GLN A 254 31.47 30.60 -3.19
C GLN A 254 31.94 30.11 -4.56
N ALA A 255 31.95 28.82 -4.80
CA ALA A 255 32.32 28.24 -6.10
C ALA A 255 31.42 28.74 -7.25
N VAL A 256 30.10 28.83 -7.02
CA VAL A 256 29.16 29.42 -7.99
C VAL A 256 29.39 30.91 -8.20
N ALA A 257 29.73 31.66 -7.16
CA ALA A 257 30.05 33.09 -7.27
C ALA A 257 31.38 33.32 -8.06
N GLU A 258 32.38 32.48 -7.85
CA GLU A 258 33.64 32.49 -8.62
C GLU A 258 33.41 32.16 -10.09
N LEU A 259 32.67 31.09 -10.38
CA LEU A 259 32.30 30.72 -11.76
C LEU A 259 31.55 31.85 -12.49
N ARG A 260 30.63 32.54 -11.80
CA ARG A 260 29.94 33.70 -12.37
C ARG A 260 30.87 34.87 -12.67
N ARG A 261 31.86 35.15 -11.82
CA ARG A 261 32.89 36.16 -12.08
C ARG A 261 33.72 35.82 -13.29
N ASP A 262 34.19 34.59 -13.38
CA ASP A 262 35.02 34.13 -14.49
C ASP A 262 34.27 34.20 -15.82
N LEU A 263 32.99 33.76 -15.83
CA LEU A 263 32.12 33.90 -17.00
C LEU A 263 31.91 35.36 -17.40
N SER A 264 31.78 36.28 -16.46
CA SER A 264 31.63 37.71 -16.75
C SER A 264 32.90 38.32 -17.33
N LEU A 265 34.07 37.93 -16.84
CA LEU A 265 35.38 38.33 -17.35
C LEU A 265 35.64 37.81 -18.78
N ILE A 266 35.32 36.50 -19.03
CA ILE A 266 35.42 35.91 -20.35
C ILE A 266 34.50 36.66 -21.35
N ARG A 267 33.24 36.90 -20.94
CA ARG A 267 32.26 37.63 -21.77
C ARG A 267 32.72 39.05 -22.11
N SER A 268 33.33 39.74 -21.17
CA SER A 268 33.85 41.08 -21.36
C SER A 268 35.08 41.12 -22.26
N ARG A 269 35.91 40.03 -22.25
CA ARG A 269 37.08 39.91 -23.15
C ARG A 269 36.65 39.56 -24.58
N ILE A 270 35.67 38.71 -24.76
CA ILE A 270 35.13 38.39 -26.09
C ILE A 270 34.54 39.63 -26.75
N LEU A 271 33.73 40.40 -26.01
CA LEU A 271 33.14 41.66 -26.52
C LEU A 271 34.18 42.72 -26.88
N LYS A 272 35.39 42.68 -26.31
CA LYS A 272 36.50 43.56 -26.67
C LYS A 272 37.34 43.10 -27.86
N LEU A 273 37.17 41.84 -28.27
CA LEU A 273 37.85 41.26 -29.45
C LEU A 273 37.01 41.34 -30.73
N GLU A 274 35.71 41.64 -30.57
CA GLU A 274 34.78 41.84 -31.69
C GLU A 274 34.62 43.31 -32.10
N LEU A 275 35.36 44.24 -31.46
CA LEU A 275 35.50 45.64 -31.83
C LEU A 275 36.89 45.96 -32.36
#